data_3c09242e043769246145ac855da7ab10
#
_entry.id   3c09242e043769246145ac855da7ab10
#
_cell.length_a   1.000
_cell.length_b   1.000
_cell.length_c   1.000
_cell.angle_alpha   90.00
_cell.angle_beta   90.00
_cell.angle_gamma   90.00
#
_symmetry.space_group_name_H-M   'P 1'
#
loop_
_entity.id
_entity.type
_entity.pdbx_description
1 polymer ?
#
loop_
_entity_poly.entity_id
_entity_poly.type
_entity_poly.pdbx_seq_one_letter_code
_entity_poly.pdbx_strand_id
1 'polypeptide(L)'
;MKIIRAKDYQDMSRKAANIISAQVIMKPDCVLGLATGGTPVGTYAQLVDWYNKGDLDFSEVTTVNLDEYRGLPKEHPQSYWYFMNENLFSKVNIDPAKTNLPDGTNLDTAAECARYNGIIHKLGGIDLQLHPDCILVADEEALSLL
;
A
#
# COMPACT_ATOMS: atom_id res chain seq x y z
N MET A 1 -0.53 -20.46 1.07
CA MET A 1 -1.24 -19.32 1.71
C MET A 1 -1.15 -19.46 3.23
N LYS A 2 -0.80 -18.40 3.96
CA LYS A 2 -0.80 -18.35 5.44
C LYS A 2 -1.97 -17.48 5.89
N ILE A 3 -2.78 -17.97 6.83
CA ILE A 3 -3.90 -17.22 7.42
C ILE A 3 -3.53 -16.81 8.84
N ILE A 4 -3.62 -15.51 9.12
CA ILE A 4 -3.40 -14.92 10.44
C ILE A 4 -4.75 -14.40 10.94
N ARG A 5 -5.29 -15.06 11.96
CA ARG A 5 -6.56 -14.67 12.59
C ARG A 5 -6.38 -13.43 13.45
N ALA A 6 -7.32 -12.52 13.35
CA ALA A 6 -7.42 -11.33 14.18
C ALA A 6 -8.77 -11.33 14.91
N LYS A 7 -8.79 -10.75 16.12
CA LYS A 7 -10.00 -10.71 16.95
C LYS A 7 -10.96 -9.58 16.58
N ASP A 8 -10.45 -8.53 15.93
CA ASP A 8 -11.19 -7.35 15.52
C ASP A 8 -10.38 -6.56 14.47
N TYR A 9 -10.98 -5.50 13.92
CA TYR A 9 -10.37 -4.61 12.95
C TYR A 9 -9.04 -3.99 13.43
N GLN A 10 -8.95 -3.61 14.70
CA GLN A 10 -7.72 -3.01 15.24
C GLN A 10 -6.58 -4.03 15.34
N ASP A 11 -6.89 -5.24 15.80
CA ASP A 11 -5.90 -6.32 15.86
C ASP A 11 -5.46 -6.77 14.45
N MET A 12 -6.40 -6.81 13.49
CA MET A 12 -6.10 -7.05 12.07
C MET A 12 -5.15 -5.98 11.52
N SER A 13 -5.48 -4.71 11.72
CA SER A 13 -4.69 -3.57 11.26
C SER A 13 -3.28 -3.59 11.84
N ARG A 14 -3.16 -3.83 13.14
CA ARG A 14 -1.86 -3.95 13.83
C ARG A 14 -1.05 -5.13 13.32
N LYS A 15 -1.66 -6.30 13.09
CA LYS A 15 -0.98 -7.49 12.56
C LYS A 15 -0.50 -7.28 11.12
N ALA A 16 -1.31 -6.63 10.29
CA ALA A 16 -0.92 -6.27 8.94
C ALA A 16 0.24 -5.25 8.96
N ALA A 17 0.15 -4.23 9.81
CA ALA A 17 1.22 -3.25 9.99
C ALA A 17 2.54 -3.90 10.45
N ASN A 18 2.50 -4.91 11.35
CA ASN A 18 3.69 -5.65 11.77
C ASN A 18 4.40 -6.33 10.58
N ILE A 19 3.66 -6.87 9.63
CA ILE A 19 4.24 -7.53 8.46
C ILE A 19 4.92 -6.49 7.56
N ILE A 20 4.25 -5.36 7.31
CA ILE A 20 4.80 -4.27 6.50
C ILE A 20 6.03 -3.66 7.19
N SER A 21 5.97 -3.40 8.51
CA SER A 21 7.10 -2.85 9.26
C SER A 21 8.31 -3.76 9.24
N ALA A 22 8.12 -5.07 9.37
CA ALA A 22 9.19 -6.04 9.26
C ALA A 22 9.85 -6.00 7.86
N GLN A 23 9.06 -5.86 6.79
CA GLN A 23 9.59 -5.70 5.43
C GLN A 23 10.43 -4.43 5.30
N VAL A 24 9.94 -3.29 5.79
CA VAL A 24 10.65 -2.01 5.74
C VAL A 24 11.96 -2.05 6.53
N ILE A 25 11.94 -2.64 7.74
CA ILE A 25 13.14 -2.77 8.59
C ILE A 25 14.18 -3.69 7.96
N MET A 26 13.75 -4.83 7.42
CA MET A 26 14.66 -5.84 6.85
C MET A 26 15.19 -5.46 5.46
N LYS A 27 14.44 -4.66 4.71
CA LYS A 27 14.78 -4.17 3.37
C LYS A 27 14.32 -2.72 3.22
N PRO A 28 15.12 -1.72 3.65
CA PRO A 28 14.72 -0.30 3.63
C PRO A 28 14.33 0.22 2.24
N ASP A 29 14.96 -0.28 1.19
CA ASP A 29 14.69 0.04 -0.22
C ASP A 29 13.57 -0.83 -0.85
N CYS A 30 12.71 -1.42 -0.03
CA CYS A 30 11.66 -2.31 -0.51
C CYS A 30 10.61 -1.60 -1.39
N VAL A 31 10.01 -2.39 -2.28
CA VAL A 31 8.85 -1.98 -3.09
C VAL A 31 7.58 -2.55 -2.44
N LEU A 32 6.73 -1.66 -1.93
CA LEU A 32 5.47 -2.03 -1.29
C LEU A 32 4.30 -1.87 -2.25
N GLY A 33 3.53 -2.94 -2.44
CA GLY A 33 2.22 -2.90 -3.08
C GLY A 33 1.16 -2.48 -2.06
N LEU A 34 0.58 -1.29 -2.22
CA LEU A 34 -0.39 -0.71 -1.29
C LEU A 34 -1.80 -0.70 -1.86
N ALA A 35 -2.77 -0.85 -0.98
CA ALA A 35 -4.19 -0.87 -1.31
C ALA A 35 -4.91 0.42 -0.84
N THR A 36 -6.07 0.68 -1.42
CA THR A 36 -6.99 1.75 -1.00
C THR A 36 -8.27 1.16 -0.38
N GLY A 37 -9.17 2.03 0.05
CA GLY A 37 -10.43 1.63 0.69
C GLY A 37 -10.36 1.64 2.22
N GLY A 38 -11.44 1.26 2.88
CA GLY A 38 -11.55 1.34 4.35
C GLY A 38 -10.68 0.34 5.11
N THR A 39 -10.43 -0.83 4.53
CA THR A 39 -9.71 -1.92 5.20
C THR A 39 -8.27 -1.54 5.61
N PRO A 40 -7.42 -0.95 4.75
CA PRO A 40 -6.03 -0.66 5.10
C PRO A 40 -5.83 0.61 5.95
N VAL A 41 -6.86 1.44 6.17
CA VAL A 41 -6.72 2.72 6.90
C VAL A 41 -6.12 2.53 8.29
N GLY A 42 -6.61 1.56 9.06
CA GLY A 42 -6.06 1.26 10.39
C GLY A 42 -4.61 0.76 10.34
N THR A 43 -4.24 0.04 9.28
CA THR A 43 -2.86 -0.40 9.06
C THR A 43 -1.95 0.80 8.81
N TYR A 44 -2.36 1.75 7.95
CA TYR A 44 -1.60 2.98 7.71
C TYR A 44 -1.48 3.85 8.95
N ALA A 45 -2.57 4.00 9.71
CA ALA A 45 -2.53 4.73 10.98
C ALA A 45 -1.51 4.14 11.96
N GLN A 46 -1.41 2.80 12.03
CA GLN A 46 -0.43 2.13 12.87
C GLN A 46 1.01 2.33 12.37
N LEU A 47 1.24 2.30 11.06
CA LEU A 47 2.55 2.57 10.47
C LEU A 47 3.01 4.01 10.74
N VAL A 48 2.09 4.98 10.62
CA VAL A 48 2.35 6.39 10.95
C VAL A 48 2.68 6.57 12.43
N ASP A 49 1.97 5.87 13.33
CA ASP A 49 2.28 5.90 14.77
C ASP A 49 3.69 5.41 15.05
N TRP A 50 4.12 4.31 14.44
CA TRP A 50 5.49 3.80 14.60
C TRP A 50 6.55 4.69 13.93
N TYR A 51 6.25 5.29 12.79
CA TYR A 51 7.12 6.31 12.20
C TYR A 51 7.31 7.51 13.15
N ASN A 52 6.24 8.02 13.74
CA ASN A 52 6.30 9.14 14.67
C ASN A 52 7.07 8.81 15.98
N LYS A 53 7.14 7.53 16.35
CA LYS A 53 7.95 7.03 17.47
C LYS A 53 9.41 6.80 17.12
N GLY A 54 9.77 6.92 15.84
CA GLY A 54 11.13 6.67 15.35
C GLY A 54 11.46 5.20 15.09
N ASP A 55 10.45 4.33 15.08
CA ASP A 55 10.64 2.89 14.87
C ASP A 55 10.73 2.53 13.38
N LEU A 56 10.22 3.39 12.47
CA LEU A 56 10.20 3.17 11.03
C LEU A 56 10.76 4.35 10.26
N ASP A 57 11.42 4.06 9.14
CA ASP A 57 11.92 5.02 8.16
C ASP A 57 11.44 4.62 6.77
N PHE A 58 10.76 5.55 6.08
CA PHE A 58 10.22 5.34 4.74
C PHE A 58 11.01 6.05 3.64
N SER A 59 12.13 6.70 3.96
CA SER A 59 12.91 7.53 3.02
C SER A 59 13.39 6.76 1.79
N GLU A 60 13.69 5.48 1.93
CA GLU A 60 14.14 4.62 0.84
C GLU A 60 13.02 3.78 0.21
N VAL A 61 11.86 3.69 0.85
CA VAL A 61 10.73 2.89 0.39
C VAL A 61 10.17 3.41 -0.93
N THR A 62 9.87 2.50 -1.84
CA THR A 62 9.09 2.77 -3.06
C THR A 62 7.71 2.12 -2.94
N THR A 63 6.66 2.79 -3.39
CA THR A 63 5.30 2.24 -3.37
C THR A 63 4.70 2.14 -4.75
N VAL A 64 3.85 1.14 -4.94
CA VAL A 64 2.98 0.97 -6.12
C VAL A 64 1.57 0.65 -5.64
N ASN A 65 0.56 1.28 -6.24
CA ASN A 65 -0.84 0.94 -6.01
C ASN A 65 -1.40 0.15 -7.18
N LEU A 66 -2.44 -0.65 -6.93
CA LEU A 66 -3.00 -1.56 -7.91
C LEU A 66 -3.71 -0.82 -9.05
N ASP A 67 -4.45 0.23 -8.72
CA ASP A 67 -5.38 0.90 -9.62
C ASP A 67 -5.55 2.39 -9.30
N GLU A 68 -6.26 3.10 -10.19
CA GLU A 68 -6.75 4.46 -10.00
C GLU A 68 -8.04 4.65 -10.80
N TYR A 69 -8.89 5.57 -10.36
CA TYR A 69 -10.10 5.95 -11.09
C TYR A 69 -9.77 6.65 -12.40
N ARG A 70 -10.43 6.21 -13.47
CA ARG A 70 -10.32 6.86 -14.78
C ARG A 70 -11.06 8.20 -14.80
N GLY A 71 -10.41 9.22 -15.36
CA GLY A 71 -10.99 10.55 -15.53
C GLY A 71 -10.86 11.47 -14.32
N LEU A 72 -10.21 11.03 -13.23
CA LEU A 72 -9.95 11.88 -12.09
C LEU A 72 -8.50 12.37 -12.07
N PRO A 73 -8.25 13.67 -11.91
CA PRO A 73 -6.92 14.18 -11.62
C PRO A 73 -6.50 13.72 -10.21
N LYS A 74 -5.20 13.58 -10.01
CA LYS A 74 -4.66 13.05 -8.74
C LYS A 74 -5.03 13.88 -7.51
N GLU A 75 -5.26 15.18 -7.68
CA GLU A 75 -5.67 16.10 -6.60
C GLU A 75 -7.16 16.01 -6.27
N HIS A 76 -7.94 15.26 -7.03
CA HIS A 76 -9.38 15.11 -6.77
C HIS A 76 -9.60 14.32 -5.47
N PRO A 77 -10.49 14.78 -4.55
CA PRO A 77 -10.69 14.15 -3.23
C PRO A 77 -11.11 12.67 -3.28
N GLN A 78 -11.59 12.19 -4.41
CA GLN A 78 -11.97 10.79 -4.62
C GLN A 78 -10.89 9.97 -5.33
N SER A 79 -9.75 10.58 -5.75
CA SER A 79 -8.67 9.81 -6.36
C SER A 79 -7.98 8.93 -5.31
N TYR A 80 -7.41 7.82 -5.77
CA TYR A 80 -6.63 6.95 -4.89
C TYR A 80 -5.30 7.59 -4.51
N TRP A 81 -4.73 8.45 -5.36
CA TRP A 81 -3.58 9.26 -4.99
C TRP A 81 -3.89 10.16 -3.79
N TYR A 82 -5.03 10.88 -3.83
CA TYR A 82 -5.48 11.72 -2.71
C TYR A 82 -5.69 10.88 -1.44
N PHE A 83 -6.35 9.73 -1.57
CA PHE A 83 -6.54 8.79 -0.47
C PHE A 83 -5.20 8.37 0.17
N MET A 84 -4.22 7.98 -0.64
CA MET A 84 -2.91 7.55 -0.14
C MET A 84 -2.15 8.70 0.51
N ASN A 85 -2.24 9.91 -0.06
CA ASN A 85 -1.64 11.09 0.53
C ASN A 85 -2.21 11.40 1.91
N GLU A 86 -3.55 11.39 2.05
CA GLU A 86 -4.24 11.66 3.32
C GLU A 86 -3.99 10.59 4.39
N ASN A 87 -3.81 9.33 3.99
CA ASN A 87 -3.71 8.23 4.96
C ASN A 87 -2.28 7.81 5.28
N LEU A 88 -1.31 8.06 4.39
CA LEU A 88 0.07 7.62 4.58
C LEU A 88 1.11 8.63 4.09
N PHE A 89 1.11 8.99 2.79
CA PHE A 89 2.28 9.62 2.17
C PHE A 89 2.66 10.97 2.79
N SER A 90 1.69 11.83 3.13
CA SER A 90 1.94 13.12 3.77
C SER A 90 2.31 13.01 5.26
N LYS A 91 2.22 11.82 5.85
CA LYS A 91 2.39 11.61 7.30
C LYS A 91 3.70 10.90 7.66
N VAL A 92 4.46 10.49 6.67
CA VAL A 92 5.77 9.83 6.82
C VAL A 92 6.80 10.49 5.91
N ASN A 93 8.07 10.12 6.04
CA ASN A 93 9.17 10.69 5.25
C ASN A 93 9.41 10.02 3.88
N ILE A 94 8.38 9.45 3.28
CA ILE A 94 8.52 8.87 1.94
C ILE A 94 8.78 9.96 0.90
N ASP A 95 9.71 9.70 -0.03
CA ASP A 95 9.93 10.58 -1.17
C ASP A 95 8.71 10.51 -2.12
N PRO A 96 8.01 11.63 -2.40
CA PRO A 96 6.91 11.64 -3.35
C PRO A 96 7.26 11.08 -4.73
N ALA A 97 8.52 11.21 -5.17
CA ALA A 97 8.99 10.66 -6.44
C ALA A 97 9.05 9.12 -6.45
N LYS A 98 9.04 8.48 -5.27
CA LYS A 98 9.00 7.03 -5.10
C LYS A 98 7.58 6.48 -4.91
N THR A 99 6.55 7.33 -4.97
CA THR A 99 5.15 6.88 -4.89
C THR A 99 4.55 6.75 -6.28
N ASN A 100 4.08 5.55 -6.62
CA ASN A 100 3.60 5.23 -7.97
C ASN A 100 2.12 4.81 -7.93
N LEU A 101 1.31 5.49 -8.73
CA LEU A 101 -0.07 5.13 -9.05
C LEU A 101 -0.28 5.23 -10.57
N PRO A 102 -1.27 4.52 -11.13
CA PRO A 102 -1.68 4.75 -12.51
C PRO A 102 -2.18 6.18 -12.72
N ASP A 103 -1.98 6.70 -13.93
CA ASP A 103 -2.51 8.01 -14.32
C ASP A 103 -3.95 7.85 -14.84
N GLY A 104 -4.93 8.14 -13.99
CA GLY A 104 -6.36 8.08 -14.35
C GLY A 104 -6.78 9.09 -15.43
N THR A 105 -5.95 10.10 -15.72
CA THR A 105 -6.26 11.13 -16.75
C THR A 105 -5.78 10.74 -18.15
N ASN A 106 -4.94 9.71 -18.26
CA ASN A 106 -4.49 9.23 -19.58
C ASN A 106 -5.64 8.56 -20.33
N LEU A 107 -6.02 9.12 -21.47
CA LEU A 107 -7.11 8.61 -22.29
C LEU A 107 -6.77 7.32 -23.01
N ASP A 108 -5.49 7.09 -23.32
CA ASP A 108 -4.99 5.84 -23.88
C ASP A 108 -4.67 4.85 -22.75
N THR A 109 -5.67 4.04 -22.39
CA THR A 109 -5.54 3.05 -21.31
C THR A 109 -4.51 1.98 -21.60
N ALA A 110 -4.31 1.60 -22.88
CA ALA A 110 -3.32 0.59 -23.25
C ALA A 110 -1.89 1.13 -23.05
N ALA A 111 -1.66 2.37 -23.48
CA ALA A 111 -0.39 3.05 -23.25
C ALA A 111 -0.10 3.23 -21.75
N GLU A 112 -1.13 3.59 -20.96
CA GLU A 112 -0.97 3.75 -19.52
C GLU A 112 -0.66 2.41 -18.83
N CYS A 113 -1.36 1.33 -19.15
CA CYS A 113 -1.05 0.00 -18.66
C CYS A 113 0.39 -0.42 -19.00
N ALA A 114 0.83 -0.17 -20.22
CA ALA A 114 2.20 -0.47 -20.65
C ALA A 114 3.23 0.36 -19.87
N ARG A 115 2.97 1.68 -19.66
CA ARG A 115 3.81 2.58 -18.85
C ARG A 115 3.92 2.07 -17.42
N TYR A 116 2.79 1.76 -16.79
CA TYR A 116 2.76 1.36 -15.38
C TYR A 116 3.41 0.00 -15.17
N ASN A 117 3.14 -0.97 -16.03
CA ASN A 117 3.85 -2.25 -16.02
C ASN A 117 5.38 -2.05 -16.21
N GLY A 118 5.78 -1.12 -17.07
CA GLY A 118 7.19 -0.76 -17.24
C GLY A 118 7.84 -0.21 -15.97
N ILE A 119 7.11 0.54 -15.15
CA ILE A 119 7.59 1.01 -13.84
C ILE A 119 7.84 -0.19 -12.92
N ILE A 120 6.85 -1.08 -12.76
CA ILE A 120 6.97 -2.26 -11.90
C ILE A 120 8.14 -3.15 -12.33
N HIS A 121 8.32 -3.35 -13.65
CA HIS A 121 9.46 -4.10 -14.18
C HIS A 121 10.81 -3.45 -13.86
N LYS A 122 10.92 -2.12 -14.00
CA LYS A 122 12.15 -1.38 -13.66
C LYS A 122 12.50 -1.44 -12.18
N LEU A 123 11.48 -1.54 -11.32
CA LEU A 123 11.66 -1.71 -9.87
C LEU A 123 12.09 -3.13 -9.48
N GLY A 124 12.12 -4.07 -10.42
CA GLY A 124 12.45 -5.48 -10.14
C GLY A 124 11.28 -6.27 -9.57
N GLY A 125 10.06 -5.72 -9.59
CA GLY A 125 8.85 -6.30 -9.02
C GLY A 125 8.46 -5.66 -7.69
N ILE A 126 7.62 -6.35 -6.93
CA ILE A 126 7.05 -5.90 -5.66
C ILE A 126 7.49 -6.85 -4.56
N ASP A 127 8.11 -6.34 -3.50
CA ASP A 127 8.62 -7.14 -2.40
C ASP A 127 7.52 -7.68 -1.47
N LEU A 128 6.46 -6.89 -1.26
CA LEU A 128 5.32 -7.27 -0.42
C LEU A 128 4.02 -6.83 -1.09
N GLN A 129 3.27 -7.82 -1.61
CA GLN A 129 1.92 -7.66 -2.16
C GLN A 129 1.21 -9.03 -2.21
N LEU A 130 -0.06 -9.03 -2.64
CA LEU A 130 -0.80 -10.25 -2.96
C LEU A 130 -0.06 -11.10 -4.01
N HIS A 131 0.37 -12.28 -3.61
CA HIS A 131 1.13 -13.24 -4.42
C HIS A 131 0.51 -14.64 -4.24
N PRO A 132 0.76 -15.63 -5.11
CA PRO A 132 0.30 -17.02 -4.90
C PRO A 132 0.60 -17.57 -3.50
N ASP A 133 1.71 -17.14 -2.89
CA ASP A 133 2.06 -17.42 -1.50
C ASP A 133 1.72 -16.23 -0.61
N CYS A 134 0.42 -15.89 -0.56
CA CYS A 134 -0.04 -14.72 0.19
C CYS A 134 -0.20 -14.99 1.69
N ILE A 135 -0.09 -13.92 2.49
CA ILE A 135 -0.50 -13.89 3.89
C ILE A 135 -1.83 -13.16 3.96
N LEU A 136 -2.87 -13.83 4.44
CA LEU A 136 -4.16 -13.22 4.74
C LEU A 136 -4.22 -12.87 6.23
N VAL A 137 -4.46 -11.60 6.54
CA VAL A 137 -4.78 -11.14 7.89
C VAL A 137 -6.24 -10.73 7.89
N ALA A 138 -7.07 -11.43 8.63
CA ALA A 138 -8.52 -11.23 8.65
C ALA A 138 -9.08 -11.44 10.05
N ASP A 139 -10.18 -10.76 10.35
CA ASP A 139 -10.95 -11.01 11.56
C ASP A 139 -11.91 -12.20 11.40
N GLU A 140 -12.57 -12.58 12.49
CA GLU A 140 -13.47 -13.74 12.49
C GLU A 140 -14.70 -13.54 11.60
N GLU A 141 -15.17 -12.29 11.43
CA GLU A 141 -16.31 -11.99 10.56
C GLU A 141 -15.96 -12.26 9.10
N ALA A 142 -14.81 -11.77 8.64
CA ALA A 142 -14.32 -12.01 7.28
C ALA A 142 -14.03 -13.50 7.04
N LEU A 143 -13.49 -14.22 8.03
CA LEU A 143 -13.18 -15.65 7.92
C LEU A 143 -14.43 -16.53 7.94
N SER A 144 -15.57 -16.06 8.44
CA SER A 144 -16.83 -16.82 8.46
C SER A 144 -17.41 -17.07 7.05
N LEU A 145 -16.90 -16.37 6.04
CA LEU A 145 -17.31 -16.49 4.64
C LEU A 145 -16.41 -17.44 3.82
N LEU A 146 -15.36 -17.98 4.43
CA LEU A 146 -14.47 -18.98 3.83
C LEU A 146 -14.83 -20.39 4.27
#